data_f8e06fcf7dfb39790034fcef675b39aa
#
_entry.id   f8e06fcf7dfb39790034fcef675b39aa
#
_cell.length_a   1.000
_cell.length_b   1.000
_cell.length_c   1.000
_cell.angle_alpha   90.00
_cell.angle_beta   90.00
_cell.angle_gamma   90.00
#
_symmetry.space_group_name_H-M   'P 1'
#
loop_
_entity.id
_entity.type
_entity.pdbx_description
1 polymer ?
#
loop_
_entity_poly.entity_id
_entity_poly.type
_entity_poly.pdbx_seq_one_letter_code
_entity_poly.pdbx_strand_id
1 'polypeptide(L)'
;KIRDNTIIIINPVSEPDGRDKQVDWYYRYSKARANMEDGFPFSPPYWGKYVFHDNNRDGIQVSQEITKAIFNIYYDWHPNVMLDLHESVPLIYMSTGTGPYNETIDPITISEWQVMANNDITALAAQGLPGAFTWAFYDGWYPGYGIWVANNHNSIGRFYETFGNAGANTYLRDLSNSKFAGDPV
;
A
#
# COMPACT_ATOMS: atom_id res chain seq x y z
N LYS A 1 -0.20 -26.68 1.74
CA LYS A 1 0.84 -26.66 0.69
C LYS A 1 1.69 -25.38 0.73
N ILE A 2 1.10 -24.17 0.82
CA ILE A 2 1.88 -22.92 0.89
C ILE A 2 2.72 -22.92 2.16
N ARG A 3 2.10 -23.07 3.32
CA ARG A 3 2.76 -23.05 4.64
C ARG A 3 3.93 -24.02 4.76
N ASP A 4 3.88 -25.16 4.07
CA ASP A 4 4.88 -26.21 4.17
C ASP A 4 6.09 -25.98 3.23
N ASN A 5 5.98 -25.00 2.32
CA ASN A 5 6.97 -24.73 1.27
C ASN A 5 7.40 -23.27 1.16
N THR A 6 6.91 -22.41 2.05
CA THR A 6 7.17 -20.96 1.97
C THR A 6 7.44 -20.42 3.37
N ILE A 7 8.51 -19.65 3.50
CA ILE A 7 8.76 -18.82 4.68
C ILE A 7 8.04 -17.50 4.47
N ILE A 8 7.17 -17.14 5.41
CA ILE A 8 6.44 -15.88 5.38
C ILE A 8 6.91 -15.03 6.54
N ILE A 9 7.47 -13.87 6.24
CA ILE A 9 7.89 -12.87 7.22
C ILE A 9 6.80 -11.80 7.25
N ILE A 10 6.28 -11.50 8.43
CA ILE A 10 5.19 -10.55 8.59
C ILE A 10 5.65 -9.41 9.51
N ASN A 11 5.62 -8.19 9.00
CA ASN A 11 5.66 -6.97 9.80
C ASN A 11 4.21 -6.48 9.97
N PRO A 12 3.60 -6.69 11.12
CA PRO A 12 2.16 -6.45 11.29
C PRO A 12 1.78 -4.96 11.34
N VAL A 13 2.72 -4.10 11.72
CA VAL A 13 2.51 -2.65 11.81
C VAL A 13 3.82 -1.94 11.51
N SER A 14 3.93 -1.39 10.32
CA SER A 14 5.15 -0.68 9.91
C SER A 14 5.30 0.68 10.59
N GLU A 15 4.19 1.37 10.88
CA GLU A 15 4.19 2.69 11.51
C GLU A 15 3.40 2.66 12.84
N PRO A 16 4.00 2.11 13.93
CA PRO A 16 3.30 1.93 15.20
C PRO A 16 2.90 3.26 15.87
N ASP A 17 3.74 4.29 15.77
CA ASP A 17 3.43 5.60 16.33
C ASP A 17 2.26 6.27 15.61
N GLY A 18 2.20 6.16 14.29
CA GLY A 18 1.10 6.67 13.49
C GLY A 18 -0.19 5.92 13.75
N ARG A 19 -0.13 4.61 13.87
CA ARG A 19 -1.27 3.79 14.27
C ARG A 19 -1.85 4.20 15.61
N ASP A 20 -1.02 4.39 16.61
CA ASP A 20 -1.48 4.78 17.95
C ASP A 20 -2.12 6.17 17.94
N LYS A 21 -1.52 7.13 17.22
CA LYS A 21 -2.11 8.46 17.03
C LYS A 21 -3.48 8.39 16.34
N GLN A 22 -3.60 7.56 15.31
CA GLN A 22 -4.85 7.35 14.58
C GLN A 22 -5.94 6.73 15.47
N VAL A 23 -5.58 5.73 16.27
CA VAL A 23 -6.49 5.08 17.21
C VAL A 23 -6.96 6.07 18.29
N ASP A 24 -6.05 6.83 18.86
CA ASP A 24 -6.39 7.85 19.87
C ASP A 24 -7.28 8.93 19.30
N TRP A 25 -6.99 9.40 18.10
CA TRP A 25 -7.83 10.36 17.37
C TRP A 25 -9.24 9.79 17.13
N TYR A 26 -9.31 8.56 16.63
CA TYR A 26 -10.59 7.90 16.38
C TYR A 26 -11.43 7.83 17.65
N TYR A 27 -10.92 7.28 18.74
CA TYR A 27 -11.68 7.11 19.97
C TYR A 27 -12.03 8.44 20.65
N ARG A 28 -11.20 9.45 20.50
CA ARG A 28 -11.47 10.80 21.02
C ARG A 28 -12.67 11.44 20.36
N TYR A 29 -12.79 11.29 19.06
CA TYR A 29 -13.79 12.00 18.28
C TYR A 29 -14.99 11.15 17.86
N SER A 30 -14.86 9.84 17.71
CA SER A 30 -15.96 8.95 17.36
C SER A 30 -17.03 8.90 18.44
N LYS A 31 -16.65 8.98 19.72
CA LYS A 31 -17.60 9.02 20.85
C LYS A 31 -18.44 10.30 20.89
N ALA A 32 -17.98 11.36 20.26
CA ALA A 32 -18.69 12.65 20.24
C ALA A 32 -19.78 12.70 19.17
N ARG A 33 -19.87 11.73 18.27
CA ARG A 33 -20.81 11.71 17.16
C ARG A 33 -21.57 10.39 17.07
N ALA A 34 -22.87 10.45 17.31
CA ALA A 34 -23.79 9.33 17.14
C ALA A 34 -24.01 8.97 15.65
N ASN A 35 -23.79 9.92 14.73
CA ASN A 35 -23.91 9.75 13.28
C ASN A 35 -22.64 10.23 12.62
N MET A 36 -22.01 9.32 11.87
CA MET A 36 -20.75 9.56 11.18
C MET A 36 -20.93 10.04 9.74
N GLU A 37 -22.16 10.34 9.32
CA GLU A 37 -22.49 10.80 7.97
C GLU A 37 -21.75 12.07 7.57
N ASP A 38 -21.54 12.96 8.53
CA ASP A 38 -20.78 14.21 8.32
C ASP A 38 -19.25 14.05 8.47
N GLY A 39 -18.77 12.84 8.73
CA GLY A 39 -17.37 12.57 9.01
C GLY A 39 -16.89 13.11 10.37
N PHE A 40 -15.60 13.02 10.60
CA PHE A 40 -14.96 13.53 11.81
C PHE A 40 -14.77 15.06 11.72
N PRO A 41 -14.88 15.78 12.86
CA PRO A 41 -14.73 17.24 12.88
C PRO A 41 -13.31 17.70 12.54
N PHE A 42 -12.34 16.83 12.66
CA PHE A 42 -10.92 17.09 12.38
C PHE A 42 -10.34 15.98 11.55
N SER A 43 -9.41 16.33 10.67
CA SER A 43 -8.64 15.35 9.92
C SER A 43 -7.82 14.45 10.87
N PRO A 44 -7.55 13.19 10.49
CA PRO A 44 -6.64 12.35 11.24
C PRO A 44 -5.25 13.02 11.32
N PRO A 45 -4.52 12.78 12.43
CA PRO A 45 -3.19 13.33 12.59
C PRO A 45 -2.22 12.76 11.58
N TYR A 46 -1.22 13.54 11.22
CA TYR A 46 -0.09 13.01 10.46
C TYR A 46 0.57 11.84 11.22
N TRP A 47 0.89 10.76 10.51
CA TRP A 47 1.38 9.54 11.12
C TRP A 47 2.77 9.67 11.77
N GLY A 48 3.66 10.47 11.19
CA GLY A 48 4.98 10.69 11.77
C GLY A 48 4.92 11.32 13.17
N LYS A 49 5.71 10.80 14.10
CA LYS A 49 5.75 11.29 15.49
C LYS A 49 6.81 12.37 15.71
N TYR A 50 7.96 12.18 15.14
CA TYR A 50 9.12 13.02 15.41
C TYR A 50 9.48 13.95 14.26
N VAL A 51 9.16 13.55 13.05
CA VAL A 51 9.49 14.28 11.82
C VAL A 51 8.31 14.28 10.85
N PHE A 52 8.27 15.27 9.95
CA PHE A 52 7.33 15.34 8.85
C PHE A 52 7.92 14.79 7.54
N HIS A 53 8.85 13.85 7.65
CA HIS A 53 9.36 13.12 6.50
C HIS A 53 8.58 11.82 6.34
N ASP A 54 7.99 11.63 5.17
CA ASP A 54 7.22 10.45 4.82
C ASP A 54 8.14 9.21 4.79
N ASN A 55 7.86 8.23 5.61
CA ASN A 55 8.64 6.99 5.67
C ASN A 55 8.56 6.17 4.38
N ASN A 56 7.49 6.33 3.59
CA ASN A 56 7.41 5.76 2.24
C ASN A 56 8.02 6.67 1.16
N ARG A 57 8.85 7.61 1.53
CA ARG A 57 9.70 8.45 0.66
C ARG A 57 11.15 8.45 1.12
N ASP A 58 11.47 7.63 2.10
CA ASP A 58 12.78 7.57 2.75
C ASP A 58 13.73 6.52 2.16
N GLY A 59 13.31 5.82 1.09
CA GLY A 59 14.09 4.74 0.48
C GLY A 59 15.43 5.16 -0.11
N ILE A 60 15.64 6.46 -0.42
CA ILE A 60 16.92 6.99 -0.89
C ILE A 60 17.80 7.37 0.30
N GLN A 61 17.27 8.16 1.24
CA GLN A 61 18.03 8.69 2.37
C GLN A 61 18.29 7.65 3.44
N VAL A 62 17.33 6.73 3.64
CA VAL A 62 17.34 5.72 4.70
C VAL A 62 17.64 6.37 6.06
N SER A 63 17.00 7.50 6.29
CA SER A 63 17.27 8.36 7.45
C SER A 63 16.48 7.94 8.69
N GLN A 64 15.31 7.37 8.48
CA GLN A 64 14.40 6.95 9.56
C GLN A 64 14.72 5.55 10.07
N GLU A 65 14.58 5.34 11.37
CA GLU A 65 14.86 4.04 11.99
C GLU A 65 13.95 2.92 11.47
N ILE A 66 12.71 3.25 11.13
CA ILE A 66 11.79 2.28 10.52
C ILE A 66 12.25 1.82 9.14
N THR A 67 12.73 2.73 8.31
CA THR A 67 13.28 2.40 6.99
C THR A 67 14.51 1.51 7.13
N LYS A 68 15.41 1.85 8.05
CA LYS A 68 16.60 1.03 8.35
C LYS A 68 16.20 -0.37 8.81
N ALA A 69 15.23 -0.48 9.71
CA ALA A 69 14.77 -1.76 10.23
C ALA A 69 14.18 -2.64 9.10
N ILE A 70 13.33 -2.08 8.24
CA ILE A 70 12.74 -2.80 7.11
C ILE A 70 13.82 -3.24 6.13
N PHE A 71 14.78 -2.38 5.81
CA PHE A 71 15.86 -2.71 4.89
C PHE A 71 16.80 -3.75 5.48
N ASN A 72 17.09 -3.71 6.78
CA ASN A 72 17.88 -4.75 7.44
C ASN A 72 17.17 -6.11 7.37
N ILE A 73 15.87 -6.17 7.64
CA ILE A 73 15.09 -7.41 7.48
C ILE A 73 15.17 -7.90 6.03
N TYR A 74 15.03 -7.00 5.07
CA TYR A 74 15.16 -7.34 3.65
C TYR A 74 16.53 -7.92 3.33
N TYR A 75 17.61 -7.29 3.75
CA TYR A 75 18.98 -7.75 3.47
C TYR A 75 19.34 -9.03 4.21
N ASP A 76 18.79 -9.27 5.39
CA ASP A 76 19.03 -10.50 6.14
C ASP A 76 18.34 -11.72 5.49
N TRP A 77 17.17 -11.52 4.91
CA TRP A 77 16.34 -12.61 4.40
C TRP A 77 16.31 -12.74 2.88
N HIS A 78 16.59 -11.68 2.14
CA HIS A 78 16.50 -11.63 0.67
C HIS A 78 15.23 -12.32 0.13
N PRO A 79 14.04 -11.88 0.50
CA PRO A 79 12.80 -12.53 0.09
C PRO A 79 12.62 -12.44 -1.43
N ASN A 80 12.09 -13.46 -2.06
CA ASN A 80 11.79 -13.44 -3.49
C ASN A 80 10.71 -12.42 -3.82
N VAL A 81 9.77 -12.18 -2.89
CA VAL A 81 8.67 -11.22 -3.03
C VAL A 81 8.57 -10.41 -1.75
N MET A 82 8.51 -9.11 -1.89
CA MET A 82 8.21 -8.15 -0.82
C MET A 82 6.87 -7.49 -1.13
N LEU A 83 5.94 -7.60 -0.20
CA LEU A 83 4.61 -6.98 -0.31
C LEU A 83 4.49 -5.84 0.68
N ASP A 84 4.10 -4.68 0.18
CA ASP A 84 3.83 -3.49 0.97
C ASP A 84 2.34 -3.17 0.88
N LEU A 85 1.66 -3.11 2.02
CA LEU A 85 0.21 -3.01 2.08
C LEU A 85 -0.19 -1.60 2.48
N HIS A 86 -0.81 -0.90 1.53
CA HIS A 86 -1.25 0.49 1.64
C HIS A 86 -2.77 0.65 1.60
N GLU A 87 -3.20 1.86 1.86
CA GLU A 87 -4.58 2.30 1.63
C GLU A 87 -4.59 3.67 0.96
N SER A 88 -5.28 3.84 -0.15
CA SER A 88 -5.36 5.15 -0.82
C SER A 88 -6.55 5.28 -1.78
N VAL A 89 -6.87 4.26 -2.53
CA VAL A 89 -7.80 4.32 -3.65
C VAL A 89 -9.06 3.52 -3.41
N PRO A 90 -10.16 3.81 -4.12
CA PRO A 90 -11.34 2.96 -4.09
C PRO A 90 -11.03 1.54 -4.54
N LEU A 91 -11.68 0.56 -3.93
CA LEU A 91 -11.56 -0.84 -4.29
C LEU A 91 -10.17 -1.39 -3.98
N ILE A 92 -9.53 -2.09 -4.92
CA ILE A 92 -8.19 -2.61 -4.73
C ILE A 92 -7.32 -2.38 -5.95
N TYR A 93 -6.18 -1.75 -5.73
CA TYR A 93 -5.13 -1.57 -6.71
C TYR A 93 -3.96 -2.51 -6.43
N MET A 94 -3.40 -3.08 -7.48
CA MET A 94 -2.23 -3.96 -7.39
C MET A 94 -1.12 -3.38 -8.25
N SER A 95 0.03 -3.05 -7.66
CA SER A 95 1.10 -2.47 -8.46
C SER A 95 1.51 -3.38 -9.59
N THR A 96 1.30 -2.87 -10.76
CA THR A 96 2.33 -2.49 -11.69
C THR A 96 2.22 -1.02 -12.12
N GLY A 97 1.03 -0.47 -12.25
CA GLY A 97 0.86 0.90 -12.76
C GLY A 97 1.08 1.03 -14.25
N THR A 98 1.40 2.23 -14.66
CA THR A 98 1.77 2.59 -16.03
C THR A 98 3.20 3.13 -16.08
N GLY A 99 3.80 3.14 -17.26
CA GLY A 99 5.07 3.85 -17.46
C GLY A 99 4.96 5.36 -17.19
N PRO A 100 6.10 6.03 -17.01
CA PRO A 100 7.45 5.47 -17.17
C PRO A 100 7.89 4.62 -15.98
N TYR A 101 8.55 3.52 -16.26
CA TYR A 101 9.29 2.76 -15.24
C TYR A 101 10.73 3.25 -15.20
N ASN A 102 11.35 3.18 -14.04
CA ASN A 102 12.76 3.51 -13.93
C ASN A 102 13.61 2.48 -14.68
N GLU A 103 14.53 2.96 -15.48
CA GLU A 103 15.36 2.13 -16.36
C GLU A 103 16.34 1.20 -15.60
N THR A 104 16.52 1.41 -14.30
CA THR A 104 17.31 0.51 -13.45
C THR A 104 16.55 -0.73 -13.01
N ILE A 105 15.23 -0.77 -13.19
CA ILE A 105 14.43 -1.96 -12.89
C ILE A 105 14.56 -2.94 -14.05
N ASP A 106 14.93 -4.18 -13.76
CA ASP A 106 15.03 -5.22 -14.77
C ASP A 106 13.66 -5.45 -15.44
N PRO A 107 13.59 -5.51 -16.77
CA PRO A 107 12.36 -5.78 -17.51
C PRO A 107 11.66 -7.08 -17.10
N ILE A 108 12.40 -8.06 -16.59
CA ILE A 108 11.82 -9.30 -16.05
C ILE A 108 10.95 -8.98 -14.83
N THR A 109 11.43 -8.16 -13.91
CA THR A 109 10.67 -7.72 -12.73
C THR A 109 9.36 -7.04 -13.14
N ILE A 110 9.41 -6.16 -14.13
CA ILE A 110 8.22 -5.47 -14.66
C ILE A 110 7.23 -6.50 -15.24
N SER A 111 7.72 -7.48 -15.97
CA SER A 111 6.88 -8.54 -16.55
C SER A 111 6.25 -9.40 -15.46
N GLU A 112 6.99 -9.75 -14.44
CA GLU A 112 6.51 -10.54 -13.30
C GLU A 112 5.46 -9.79 -12.48
N TRP A 113 5.60 -8.49 -12.29
CA TRP A 113 4.56 -7.65 -11.71
C TRP A 113 3.23 -7.79 -12.46
N GLN A 114 3.27 -7.69 -13.78
CA GLN A 114 2.08 -7.78 -14.62
C GLN A 114 1.41 -9.14 -14.52
N VAL A 115 2.21 -10.23 -14.57
CA VAL A 115 1.68 -11.59 -14.43
C VAL A 115 0.99 -11.77 -13.07
N MET A 116 1.64 -11.34 -11.99
CA MET A 116 1.09 -11.45 -10.64
C MET A 116 -0.19 -10.62 -10.49
N ALA A 117 -0.18 -9.36 -10.92
CA ALA A 117 -1.34 -8.48 -10.83
C ALA A 117 -2.54 -9.01 -11.63
N ASN A 118 -2.32 -9.45 -12.86
CA ASN A 118 -3.38 -10.03 -13.69
C ASN A 118 -3.95 -11.32 -13.09
N ASN A 119 -3.11 -12.14 -12.47
CA ASN A 119 -3.57 -13.34 -11.76
C ASN A 119 -4.46 -12.98 -10.56
N ASP A 120 -4.06 -12.00 -9.76
CA ASP A 120 -4.83 -11.54 -8.62
C ASP A 120 -6.18 -10.97 -9.04
N ILE A 121 -6.21 -10.11 -10.07
CA ILE A 121 -7.44 -9.53 -10.64
C ILE A 121 -8.36 -10.62 -11.14
N THR A 122 -7.82 -11.58 -11.89
CA THR A 122 -8.60 -12.70 -12.42
C THR A 122 -9.19 -13.55 -11.30
N ALA A 123 -8.42 -13.82 -10.25
CA ALA A 123 -8.88 -14.60 -9.11
C ALA A 123 -10.01 -13.89 -8.33
N LEU A 124 -9.92 -12.58 -8.15
CA LEU A 124 -10.96 -11.77 -7.51
C LEU A 124 -12.23 -11.71 -8.37
N ALA A 125 -12.08 -11.46 -9.66
CA ALA A 125 -13.19 -11.43 -10.60
C ALA A 125 -13.95 -12.77 -10.65
N ALA A 126 -13.22 -13.89 -10.61
CA ALA A 126 -13.83 -15.23 -10.56
C ALA A 126 -14.62 -15.49 -9.27
N GLN A 127 -14.36 -14.74 -8.22
CA GLN A 127 -15.13 -14.78 -6.96
C GLN A 127 -16.27 -13.74 -6.92
N GLY A 128 -16.51 -13.03 -8.01
CA GLY A 128 -17.53 -11.98 -8.08
C GLY A 128 -17.15 -10.68 -7.36
N LEU A 129 -15.86 -10.42 -7.17
CA LEU A 129 -15.32 -9.19 -6.58
C LEU A 129 -14.77 -8.29 -7.70
N PRO A 130 -15.59 -7.39 -8.27
CA PRO A 130 -15.15 -6.49 -9.34
C PRO A 130 -14.34 -5.32 -8.79
N GLY A 131 -13.71 -4.56 -9.72
CA GLY A 131 -13.06 -3.29 -9.40
C GLY A 131 -11.60 -3.38 -8.96
N ALA A 132 -11.00 -4.58 -8.99
CA ALA A 132 -9.56 -4.71 -8.86
C ALA A 132 -8.87 -4.26 -10.14
N PHE A 133 -7.81 -3.46 -10.03
CA PHE A 133 -7.12 -2.92 -11.19
C PHE A 133 -5.62 -2.77 -10.97
N THR A 134 -4.85 -2.60 -12.07
CA THR A 134 -3.39 -2.47 -12.01
C THR A 134 -2.83 -1.38 -12.92
N TRP A 135 -3.66 -0.70 -13.68
CA TRP A 135 -3.24 0.38 -14.58
C TRP A 135 -3.39 1.76 -13.92
N ALA A 136 -2.72 2.77 -14.45
CA ALA A 136 -2.67 4.13 -13.91
C ALA A 136 -2.10 4.19 -12.48
N PHE A 137 -2.30 5.26 -11.79
CA PHE A 137 -2.00 5.56 -10.39
C PHE A 137 -0.51 5.53 -10.01
N TYR A 138 0.21 4.46 -10.28
CA TYR A 138 1.63 4.28 -9.93
C TYR A 138 2.47 4.03 -11.19
N ASP A 139 3.63 4.65 -11.28
CA ASP A 139 4.49 4.58 -12.46
C ASP A 139 5.78 3.75 -12.27
N GLY A 140 6.14 3.39 -11.06
CA GLY A 140 7.36 2.62 -10.81
C GLY A 140 8.66 3.37 -11.12
N TRP A 141 8.64 4.69 -11.12
CA TRP A 141 9.82 5.48 -11.45
C TRP A 141 10.62 5.95 -10.23
N TYR A 142 9.93 6.30 -9.14
CA TYR A 142 10.55 6.94 -7.99
C TYR A 142 11.24 5.95 -7.04
N PRO A 143 12.56 6.08 -6.82
CA PRO A 143 13.34 5.14 -6.01
C PRO A 143 13.17 5.32 -4.48
N GLY A 144 12.40 6.28 -4.04
CA GLY A 144 12.20 6.55 -2.62
C GLY A 144 11.16 5.66 -1.93
N TYR A 145 10.38 4.88 -2.67
CA TYR A 145 9.44 3.92 -2.08
C TYR A 145 10.16 2.75 -1.41
N GLY A 146 9.61 2.23 -0.30
CA GLY A 146 10.23 1.12 0.43
C GLY A 146 10.44 -0.13 -0.42
N ILE A 147 9.51 -0.44 -1.32
CA ILE A 147 9.62 -1.59 -2.23
C ILE A 147 10.76 -1.51 -3.24
N TRP A 148 11.34 -0.34 -3.42
CA TRP A 148 12.44 -0.15 -4.37
C TRP A 148 13.65 -1.02 -4.05
N VAL A 149 13.93 -1.25 -2.77
CA VAL A 149 15.03 -2.13 -2.36
C VAL A 149 14.89 -3.52 -2.95
N ALA A 150 13.69 -4.07 -2.98
CA ALA A 150 13.42 -5.39 -3.56
C ALA A 150 13.65 -5.38 -5.07
N ASN A 151 13.09 -4.40 -5.77
CA ASN A 151 13.12 -4.33 -7.23
C ASN A 151 14.53 -4.18 -7.82
N ASN A 152 15.49 -3.70 -7.03
CA ASN A 152 16.88 -3.56 -7.43
C ASN A 152 17.81 -4.64 -6.85
N HIS A 153 17.27 -5.67 -6.18
CA HIS A 153 18.03 -6.74 -5.55
C HIS A 153 17.48 -8.14 -5.88
N ASN A 154 17.08 -8.38 -7.12
CA ASN A 154 16.55 -9.65 -7.62
C ASN A 154 15.30 -10.16 -6.87
N SER A 155 14.47 -9.24 -6.41
CA SER A 155 13.19 -9.56 -5.77
C SER A 155 12.06 -8.79 -6.45
N ILE A 156 10.84 -9.24 -6.26
CA ILE A 156 9.65 -8.57 -6.74
C ILE A 156 9.09 -7.73 -5.59
N GLY A 157 9.31 -6.43 -5.62
CA GLY A 157 8.67 -5.48 -4.71
C GLY A 157 7.34 -5.05 -5.28
N ARG A 158 6.25 -5.30 -4.56
CA ARG A 158 4.89 -4.94 -4.95
C ARG A 158 4.17 -4.26 -3.81
N PHE A 159 3.23 -3.39 -4.13
CA PHE A 159 2.29 -2.90 -3.13
C PHE A 159 0.84 -3.10 -3.58
N TYR A 160 -0.01 -3.09 -2.61
CA TYR A 160 -1.45 -3.06 -2.78
C TYR A 160 -1.98 -1.76 -2.17
N GLU A 161 -2.93 -1.16 -2.85
CA GLU A 161 -3.71 -0.06 -2.31
C GLU A 161 -5.14 -0.55 -2.12
N THR A 162 -5.59 -0.54 -0.89
CA THR A 162 -6.98 -0.87 -0.59
C THR A 162 -7.79 0.41 -0.40
N PHE A 163 -9.08 0.27 -0.24
CA PHE A 163 -9.99 1.38 -0.05
C PHE A 163 -9.52 2.31 1.09
N GLY A 164 -9.14 3.52 0.73
CA GLY A 164 -8.67 4.53 1.68
C GLY A 164 -9.78 5.03 2.57
N ASN A 165 -9.65 4.82 3.87
CA ASN A 165 -10.59 5.27 4.88
C ASN A 165 -9.93 6.16 5.95
N ALA A 166 -9.08 7.08 5.52
CA ALA A 166 -8.37 8.00 6.41
C ALA A 166 -9.30 8.75 7.36
N GLY A 167 -10.53 9.04 6.94
CA GLY A 167 -11.56 9.64 7.78
C GLY A 167 -12.24 8.67 8.74
N ALA A 168 -11.91 7.39 8.71
CA ALA A 168 -12.55 6.31 9.50
C ALA A 168 -14.09 6.33 9.41
N ASN A 169 -14.62 6.66 8.25
CA ASN A 169 -16.06 6.72 8.02
C ASN A 169 -16.65 5.32 7.95
N THR A 170 -17.82 5.13 8.54
CA THR A 170 -18.51 3.84 8.59
C THR A 170 -19.88 3.86 7.88
N TYR A 171 -20.10 4.84 7.04
CA TYR A 171 -21.32 4.94 6.25
C TYR A 171 -21.18 4.27 4.87
N LEU A 172 -22.32 3.90 4.30
CA LEU A 172 -22.37 3.38 2.95
C LEU A 172 -21.99 4.48 1.95
N ARG A 173 -21.05 4.19 1.06
CA ARG A 173 -20.59 5.14 0.04
C ARG A 173 -21.18 4.77 -1.31
N ASP A 174 -21.56 5.79 -2.07
CA ASP A 174 -21.84 5.66 -3.48
C ASP A 174 -20.50 5.69 -4.27
N LEU A 175 -20.20 4.60 -4.95
CA LEU A 175 -19.00 4.47 -5.77
C LEU A 175 -19.25 4.84 -7.24
N SER A 176 -20.46 5.28 -7.58
CA SER A 176 -20.84 5.65 -8.96
C SER A 176 -19.99 6.78 -9.55
N ASN A 177 -19.37 7.59 -8.69
CA ASN A 177 -18.45 8.66 -9.05
C ASN A 177 -17.00 8.27 -8.74
N SER A 178 -16.56 7.13 -9.18
CA SER A 178 -15.17 6.71 -9.05
C SER A 178 -14.22 7.82 -9.48
N LYS A 179 -13.14 8.01 -8.75
CA LYS A 179 -12.05 8.95 -9.12
C LYS A 179 -11.42 8.59 -10.46
N PHE A 180 -11.62 7.39 -10.91
CA PHE A 180 -11.13 6.85 -12.16
C PHE A 180 -12.30 6.76 -13.14
N ALA A 181 -12.67 7.89 -13.73
CA ALA A 181 -13.72 7.95 -14.73
C ALA A 181 -13.42 6.96 -15.87
N GLY A 182 -14.33 6.03 -16.09
CA GLY A 182 -14.16 4.98 -17.10
C GLY A 182 -13.71 3.63 -16.52
N ASP A 183 -13.44 3.55 -15.23
CA ASP A 183 -13.21 2.24 -14.61
C ASP A 183 -14.53 1.46 -14.55
N PRO A 184 -14.55 0.22 -15.03
CA PRO A 184 -15.68 -0.63 -14.80
C PRO A 184 -15.75 -0.99 -13.31
N VAL A 185 -16.74 -0.50 -12.65
CA VAL A 185 -17.08 -0.89 -11.28
C VAL A 185 -18.06 -2.05 -11.32
#